data_cdd9d83ab3fcce98f80252e3191ce635
#
_entry.id   cdd9d83ab3fcce98f80252e3191ce635
#
_cell.length_a   1.000
_cell.length_b   1.000
_cell.length_c   1.000
_cell.angle_alpha   90.00
_cell.angle_beta   90.00
_cell.angle_gamma   90.00
#
_symmetry.space_group_name_H-M   'P 1'
#
loop_
_entity.id
_entity.type
_entity.pdbx_description
1 polymer ?
#
loop_
_entity_poly.entity_id
_entity_poly.type
_entity_poly.pdbx_seq_one_letter_code
_entity_poly.pdbx_strand_id
1 'polypeptide(L)'
;MTNASVDHRATPLPVGTEAPDFELPSTPDHKVSLSEFRGQPVILAFYPGDWSPVCSDQMALYQEVLPEFRKFNAELLGISVDGIWSHLAFAKDRNLHFPLLADFEPKGEVARAYRVYRGKEGTSERALYVIDAEGIVRWSHVSPVGVNPGADGILSALENLGKEGAS
;
A
#
# COMPACT_ATOMS: atom_id res chain seq x y z
N MET A 1 10.61 -32.35 -11.13
CA MET A 1 10.00 -31.02 -11.37
C MET A 1 9.85 -30.29 -10.08
N THR A 2 10.43 -29.19 -10.05
CA THR A 2 10.55 -28.48 -8.79
C THR A 2 9.82 -27.13 -8.82
N ASN A 3 8.53 -27.19 -9.09
CA ASN A 3 7.73 -25.98 -9.07
C ASN A 3 7.63 -25.36 -7.68
N ALA A 4 7.99 -26.15 -6.66
CA ALA A 4 7.99 -25.65 -5.28
C ALA A 4 8.92 -24.45 -5.08
N SER A 5 9.95 -24.30 -5.93
CA SER A 5 10.87 -23.19 -5.84
C SER A 5 10.45 -21.97 -6.68
N VAL A 6 9.37 -22.09 -7.44
CA VAL A 6 8.91 -20.99 -8.29
C VAL A 6 8.21 -19.95 -7.43
N ASP A 7 8.69 -18.73 -7.52
CA ASP A 7 8.08 -17.60 -6.82
C ASP A 7 6.94 -17.07 -7.67
N HIS A 8 5.71 -17.19 -7.14
CA HIS A 8 4.50 -16.76 -7.84
C HIS A 8 4.09 -15.32 -7.51
N ARG A 9 4.94 -14.59 -6.82
CA ARG A 9 4.66 -13.19 -6.53
C ARG A 9 4.63 -12.37 -7.81
N ALA A 10 3.77 -11.36 -7.84
CA ALA A 10 3.65 -10.47 -8.97
C ALA A 10 4.91 -9.64 -9.16
N THR A 11 5.15 -9.23 -10.40
CA THR A 11 6.19 -8.25 -10.71
C THR A 11 5.53 -6.86 -10.66
N PRO A 12 5.92 -6.00 -9.72
CA PRO A 12 5.27 -4.71 -9.56
C PRO A 12 5.66 -3.73 -10.67
N LEU A 13 5.00 -2.58 -10.68
CA LEU A 13 5.35 -1.51 -11.60
C LEU A 13 6.81 -1.12 -11.40
N PRO A 14 7.55 -0.89 -12.49
CA PRO A 14 8.96 -0.51 -12.39
C PRO A 14 9.16 0.87 -11.75
N VAL A 15 10.29 1.02 -11.07
CA VAL A 15 10.74 2.33 -10.58
C VAL A 15 10.90 3.27 -11.78
N GLY A 16 10.46 4.52 -11.63
CA GLY A 16 10.47 5.50 -12.71
C GLY A 16 9.16 5.59 -13.47
N THR A 17 8.22 4.67 -13.22
CA THR A 17 6.90 4.71 -13.83
C THR A 17 6.03 5.75 -13.14
N GLU A 18 5.24 6.47 -13.92
CA GLU A 18 4.20 7.31 -13.34
C GLU A 18 3.17 6.43 -12.65
N ALA A 19 2.92 6.69 -11.36
CA ALA A 19 1.97 5.91 -10.59
C ALA A 19 0.55 6.14 -11.12
N PRO A 20 -0.20 5.09 -11.47
CA PRO A 20 -1.59 5.26 -11.91
C PRO A 20 -2.42 5.97 -10.86
N ASP A 21 -3.15 7.02 -11.28
CA ASP A 21 -4.08 7.70 -10.37
C ASP A 21 -5.28 6.80 -10.09
N PHE A 22 -5.93 7.06 -8.99
CA PHE A 22 -7.13 6.33 -8.60
C PHE A 22 -7.97 7.19 -7.68
N GLU A 23 -9.23 6.82 -7.54
CA GLU A 23 -10.12 7.39 -6.54
C GLU A 23 -10.87 6.24 -5.89
N LEU A 24 -10.66 6.05 -4.58
CA LEU A 24 -11.27 4.96 -3.84
C LEU A 24 -11.94 5.48 -2.57
N PRO A 25 -13.06 4.88 -2.16
CA PRO A 25 -13.71 5.29 -0.92
C PRO A 25 -12.91 4.85 0.30
N SER A 26 -12.82 5.75 1.29
CA SER A 26 -12.25 5.44 2.59
C SER A 26 -13.34 5.33 3.64
N THR A 27 -14.41 6.12 3.49
CA THR A 27 -15.62 6.06 4.32
C THR A 27 -16.82 6.16 3.38
N PRO A 28 -18.05 5.92 3.87
CA PRO A 28 -19.22 6.05 3.01
C PRO A 28 -19.38 7.43 2.37
N ASP A 29 -18.83 8.46 3.02
CA ASP A 29 -19.01 9.86 2.59
C ASP A 29 -17.76 10.47 1.99
N HIS A 30 -16.65 9.73 1.93
CA HIS A 30 -15.37 10.33 1.52
C HIS A 30 -14.57 9.39 0.62
N LYS A 31 -14.09 9.95 -0.50
CA LYS A 31 -13.20 9.26 -1.43
C LYS A 31 -11.82 9.92 -1.38
N VAL A 32 -10.80 9.12 -1.63
CA VAL A 32 -9.40 9.56 -1.62
C VAL A 32 -8.81 9.28 -2.99
N SER A 33 -8.18 10.29 -3.58
CA SER A 33 -7.45 10.16 -4.85
C SER A 33 -5.96 10.28 -4.61
N LEU A 34 -5.17 9.50 -5.34
CA LEU A 34 -3.71 9.62 -5.25
C LEU A 34 -3.26 11.03 -5.60
N SER A 35 -3.86 11.63 -6.63
CA SER A 35 -3.47 12.95 -7.14
C SER A 35 -3.64 14.07 -6.12
N GLU A 36 -4.48 13.90 -5.09
CA GLU A 36 -4.64 14.95 -4.08
C GLU A 36 -3.41 15.08 -3.17
N PHE A 37 -2.50 14.12 -3.22
CA PHE A 37 -1.27 14.15 -2.42
C PHE A 37 -0.06 14.63 -3.21
N ARG A 38 -0.24 15.22 -4.39
CA ARG A 38 0.88 15.82 -5.11
C ARG A 38 1.56 16.85 -4.23
N GLY A 39 2.89 16.86 -4.26
CA GLY A 39 3.68 17.72 -3.41
C GLY A 39 4.22 17.02 -2.17
N GLN A 40 3.81 15.78 -1.93
CA GLN A 40 4.34 14.98 -0.82
C GLN A 40 4.50 13.52 -1.22
N PRO A 41 5.43 12.79 -0.58
CA PRO A 41 5.56 11.35 -0.82
C PRO A 41 4.33 10.59 -0.34
N VAL A 42 4.00 9.51 -1.03
CA VAL A 42 2.89 8.63 -0.66
C VAL A 42 3.40 7.20 -0.55
N ILE A 43 3.01 6.53 0.52
CA ILE A 43 3.26 5.11 0.72
C ILE A 43 1.96 4.38 0.46
N LEU A 44 1.96 3.45 -0.51
CA LEU A 44 0.81 2.57 -0.75
C LEU A 44 1.13 1.20 -0.16
N ALA A 45 0.28 0.74 0.72
CA ALA A 45 0.39 -0.60 1.31
C ALA A 45 -0.80 -1.44 0.85
N PHE A 46 -0.60 -2.21 -0.23
CA PHE A 46 -1.58 -3.21 -0.66
C PHE A 46 -1.47 -4.43 0.25
N TYR A 47 -2.59 -4.97 0.67
CA TYR A 47 -2.61 -6.14 1.54
C TYR A 47 -3.80 -7.05 1.20
N PRO A 48 -3.69 -8.36 1.49
CA PRO A 48 -4.73 -9.32 1.08
C PRO A 48 -6.10 -9.09 1.70
N GLY A 49 -6.18 -8.68 2.94
CA GLY A 49 -7.49 -8.47 3.54
C GLY A 49 -7.45 -8.08 5.00
N ASP A 50 -8.49 -7.36 5.42
CA ASP A 50 -8.72 -7.02 6.83
C ASP A 50 -8.81 -8.29 7.66
N TRP A 51 -8.45 -8.21 8.92
CA TRP A 51 -8.60 -9.25 9.93
C TRP A 51 -7.66 -10.46 9.79
N SER A 52 -6.91 -10.60 8.69
CA SER A 52 -5.93 -11.68 8.63
C SER A 52 -4.81 -11.41 9.64
N PRO A 53 -4.23 -12.48 10.25
CA PRO A 53 -3.22 -12.27 11.30
C PRO A 53 -2.01 -11.47 10.83
N VAL A 54 -1.47 -11.78 9.65
CA VAL A 54 -0.30 -11.08 9.13
C VAL A 54 -0.63 -9.64 8.77
N CYS A 55 -1.80 -9.40 8.17
CA CYS A 55 -2.24 -8.04 7.85
C CYS A 55 -2.44 -7.21 9.11
N SER A 56 -3.02 -7.82 10.14
CA SER A 56 -3.23 -7.15 11.41
C SER A 56 -1.91 -6.71 12.03
N ASP A 57 -0.91 -7.59 12.03
CA ASP A 57 0.41 -7.29 12.56
C ASP A 57 1.11 -6.19 11.74
N GLN A 58 0.99 -6.26 10.42
CA GLN A 58 1.60 -5.27 9.54
C GLN A 58 0.98 -3.88 9.75
N MET A 59 -0.34 -3.80 9.82
CA MET A 59 -1.03 -2.52 10.00
C MET A 59 -0.75 -1.95 11.41
N ALA A 60 -0.69 -2.79 12.43
CA ALA A 60 -0.34 -2.35 13.77
C ALA A 60 1.08 -1.77 13.81
N LEU A 61 2.03 -2.42 13.13
CA LEU A 61 3.38 -1.90 13.02
C LEU A 61 3.39 -0.53 12.34
N TYR A 62 2.66 -0.38 11.23
CA TYR A 62 2.61 0.89 10.50
C TYR A 62 1.98 2.00 11.34
N GLN A 63 1.01 1.66 12.18
CA GLN A 63 0.45 2.63 13.11
C GLN A 63 1.51 3.10 14.11
N GLU A 64 2.33 2.19 14.63
CA GLU A 64 3.41 2.55 15.56
C GLU A 64 4.47 3.43 14.92
N VAL A 65 4.81 3.18 13.65
CA VAL A 65 5.85 3.96 12.97
C VAL A 65 5.29 5.13 12.16
N LEU A 66 3.99 5.38 12.24
CA LEU A 66 3.37 6.48 11.53
C LEU A 66 4.05 7.83 11.79
N PRO A 67 4.46 8.18 13.03
CA PRO A 67 5.19 9.42 13.26
C PRO A 67 6.51 9.50 12.47
N GLU A 68 7.17 8.36 12.24
CA GLU A 68 8.41 8.34 11.44
C GLU A 68 8.14 8.66 9.99
N PHE A 69 7.05 8.14 9.43
CA PHE A 69 6.64 8.46 8.07
C PHE A 69 6.30 9.95 7.94
N ARG A 70 5.64 10.50 8.94
CA ARG A 70 5.24 11.93 8.96
C ARG A 70 6.44 12.88 9.03
N LYS A 71 7.57 12.43 9.57
CA LYS A 71 8.80 13.23 9.55
C LYS A 71 9.28 13.49 8.13
N PHE A 72 8.93 12.62 7.19
CA PHE A 72 9.23 12.80 5.77
C PHE A 72 8.09 13.49 5.02
N ASN A 73 7.07 13.96 5.72
CA ASN A 73 5.85 14.50 5.14
C ASN A 73 5.14 13.47 4.23
N ALA A 74 5.30 12.18 4.53
CA ALA A 74 4.73 11.11 3.73
C ALA A 74 3.34 10.73 4.23
N GLU A 75 2.43 10.45 3.28
CA GLU A 75 1.10 9.93 3.57
C GLU A 75 1.11 8.42 3.40
N LEU A 76 0.42 7.71 4.29
CA LEU A 76 0.27 6.25 4.21
C LEU A 76 -1.17 5.91 3.87
N LEU A 77 -1.36 5.12 2.81
CA LEU A 77 -2.67 4.62 2.39
C LEU A 77 -2.64 3.11 2.34
N GLY A 78 -3.53 2.46 3.08
CA GLY A 78 -3.72 1.01 3.01
C GLY A 78 -4.78 0.70 1.97
N ILE A 79 -4.57 -0.33 1.14
CA ILE A 79 -5.48 -0.70 0.05
C ILE A 79 -5.72 -2.20 0.05
N SER A 80 -6.98 -2.60 0.11
CA SER A 80 -7.37 -4.00 -0.10
C SER A 80 -8.70 -4.07 -0.83
N VAL A 81 -9.10 -5.29 -1.22
CA VAL A 81 -10.38 -5.48 -1.91
C VAL A 81 -11.58 -5.53 -0.95
N ASP A 82 -11.35 -5.37 0.34
CA ASP A 82 -12.42 -5.33 1.33
C ASP A 82 -13.31 -4.11 1.15
N GLY A 83 -14.56 -4.21 1.59
CA GLY A 83 -15.49 -3.10 1.52
C GLY A 83 -15.28 -2.08 2.64
N ILE A 84 -15.95 -0.94 2.49
CA ILE A 84 -15.83 0.19 3.42
C ILE A 84 -16.16 -0.21 4.86
N TRP A 85 -17.21 -0.99 5.05
CA TRP A 85 -17.65 -1.35 6.40
C TRP A 85 -16.64 -2.24 7.12
N SER A 86 -16.01 -3.16 6.39
CA SER A 86 -14.92 -3.97 6.95
C SER A 86 -13.75 -3.07 7.35
N HIS A 87 -13.36 -2.15 6.48
CA HIS A 87 -12.26 -1.21 6.76
C HIS A 87 -12.54 -0.36 8.00
N LEU A 88 -13.74 0.17 8.12
CA LEU A 88 -14.10 1.00 9.27
C LEU A 88 -14.02 0.21 10.58
N ALA A 89 -14.58 -1.01 10.57
CA ALA A 89 -14.54 -1.87 11.76
C ALA A 89 -13.11 -2.28 12.11
N PHE A 90 -12.32 -2.64 11.11
CA PHE A 90 -10.93 -3.05 11.31
C PHE A 90 -10.09 -1.90 11.84
N ALA A 91 -10.19 -0.72 11.23
CA ALA A 91 -9.45 0.45 11.66
C ALA A 91 -9.80 0.86 13.10
N LYS A 92 -11.08 0.78 13.43
CA LYS A 92 -11.54 1.10 14.79
C LYS A 92 -11.01 0.09 15.80
N ASP A 93 -11.12 -1.20 15.49
CA ASP A 93 -10.67 -2.27 16.38
C ASP A 93 -9.17 -2.21 16.63
N ARG A 94 -8.39 -1.90 15.60
CA ARG A 94 -6.93 -1.83 15.68
C ARG A 94 -6.40 -0.43 15.96
N ASN A 95 -7.29 0.54 16.13
CA ASN A 95 -6.93 1.94 16.41
C ASN A 95 -5.97 2.51 15.36
N LEU A 96 -6.30 2.30 14.08
CA LEU A 96 -5.48 2.78 12.97
C LEU A 96 -5.86 4.22 12.63
N HIS A 97 -4.87 5.08 12.44
CA HIS A 97 -5.05 6.50 12.14
C HIS A 97 -4.54 6.87 10.75
N PHE A 98 -4.53 5.94 9.84
CA PHE A 98 -4.29 6.20 8.42
C PHE A 98 -5.44 5.60 7.61
N PRO A 99 -5.73 6.16 6.42
CA PRO A 99 -6.87 5.68 5.63
C PRO A 99 -6.69 4.26 5.11
N LEU A 100 -7.77 3.48 5.15
CA LEU A 100 -7.86 2.20 4.46
C LEU A 100 -8.83 2.40 3.30
N LEU A 101 -8.38 2.10 2.09
CA LEU A 101 -9.14 2.38 0.86
C LEU A 101 -9.72 1.10 0.30
N ALA A 102 -10.97 1.15 -0.11
CA ALA A 102 -11.71 0.00 -0.58
C ALA A 102 -11.60 -0.16 -2.10
N ASP A 103 -10.73 -1.07 -2.54
CA ASP A 103 -10.61 -1.47 -3.95
C ASP A 103 -11.64 -2.57 -4.23
N PHE A 104 -12.88 -2.30 -3.87
CA PHE A 104 -13.97 -3.26 -3.76
C PHE A 104 -14.76 -3.40 -5.06
N GLU A 105 -15.10 -2.27 -5.71
CA GLU A 105 -15.93 -2.28 -6.91
C GLU A 105 -15.48 -1.21 -7.91
N PRO A 106 -15.00 -1.54 -9.11
CA PRO A 106 -14.75 -2.92 -9.58
C PRO A 106 -13.63 -3.58 -8.77
N LYS A 107 -13.86 -4.81 -8.38
CA LYS A 107 -12.95 -5.51 -7.47
C LYS A 107 -11.53 -5.58 -8.00
N GLY A 108 -10.59 -5.05 -7.22
CA GLY A 108 -9.19 -5.15 -7.54
C GLY A 108 -8.72 -4.29 -8.71
N GLU A 109 -9.52 -3.30 -9.12
CA GLU A 109 -9.17 -2.44 -10.25
C GLU A 109 -7.83 -1.73 -10.03
N VAL A 110 -7.63 -1.17 -8.85
CA VAL A 110 -6.39 -0.45 -8.53
C VAL A 110 -5.23 -1.44 -8.37
N ALA A 111 -5.47 -2.57 -7.69
CA ALA A 111 -4.43 -3.60 -7.58
C ALA A 111 -3.98 -4.09 -8.94
N ARG A 112 -4.91 -4.23 -9.91
CA ARG A 112 -4.56 -4.62 -11.30
C ARG A 112 -3.73 -3.53 -11.99
N ALA A 113 -4.10 -2.26 -11.80
CA ALA A 113 -3.36 -1.15 -12.39
C ALA A 113 -1.92 -1.10 -11.87
N TYR A 114 -1.70 -1.50 -10.62
CA TYR A 114 -0.39 -1.56 -10.00
C TYR A 114 0.28 -2.93 -10.17
N ARG A 115 -0.34 -3.86 -10.92
CA ARG A 115 0.18 -5.20 -11.24
C ARG A 115 0.35 -6.09 -10.02
N VAL A 116 -0.47 -5.91 -9.01
CA VAL A 116 -0.37 -6.66 -7.74
C VAL A 116 -1.68 -7.38 -7.36
N TYR A 117 -2.53 -7.67 -8.35
CA TYR A 117 -3.76 -8.42 -8.09
C TYR A 117 -3.53 -9.92 -8.25
N ARG A 118 -4.04 -10.70 -7.29
CA ARG A 118 -3.96 -12.17 -7.31
C ARG A 118 -5.28 -12.73 -7.82
N GLY A 119 -5.34 -13.01 -9.11
CA GLY A 119 -6.59 -13.42 -9.76
C GLY A 119 -7.21 -14.71 -9.23
N LYS A 120 -6.39 -15.67 -8.82
CA LYS A 120 -6.89 -16.94 -8.30
C LYS A 120 -7.53 -16.80 -6.92
N GLU A 121 -6.94 -15.98 -6.07
CA GLU A 121 -7.39 -15.78 -4.70
C GLU A 121 -8.42 -14.65 -4.60
N GLY A 122 -8.45 -13.75 -5.57
CA GLY A 122 -9.36 -12.60 -5.55
C GLY A 122 -8.97 -11.54 -4.55
N THR A 123 -7.67 -11.42 -4.26
CA THR A 123 -7.13 -10.42 -3.33
C THR A 123 -5.91 -9.76 -3.93
N SER A 124 -5.39 -8.73 -3.27
CA SER A 124 -4.13 -8.15 -3.71
C SER A 124 -2.95 -8.93 -3.12
N GLU A 125 -1.79 -8.76 -3.75
CA GLU A 125 -0.52 -9.15 -3.14
C GLU A 125 -0.30 -8.31 -1.88
N ARG A 126 0.68 -8.73 -1.08
CA ARG A 126 1.22 -7.89 0.00
C ARG A 126 2.34 -7.07 -0.61
N ALA A 127 2.01 -5.88 -1.08
CA ALA A 127 2.90 -5.07 -1.92
C ALA A 127 2.98 -3.65 -1.40
N LEU A 128 4.19 -3.09 -1.46
CA LEU A 128 4.47 -1.74 -1.01
C LEU A 128 4.99 -0.90 -2.17
N TYR A 129 4.58 0.36 -2.21
CA TYR A 129 5.10 1.36 -3.14
C TYR A 129 5.44 2.63 -2.38
N VAL A 130 6.55 3.25 -2.73
CA VAL A 130 6.85 4.62 -2.32
C VAL A 130 6.83 5.47 -3.59
N ILE A 131 5.97 6.48 -3.58
CA ILE A 131 5.72 7.36 -4.71
C ILE A 131 6.20 8.75 -4.30
N ASP A 132 6.94 9.43 -5.19
CA ASP A 132 7.47 10.75 -4.85
C ASP A 132 6.43 11.87 -5.01
N ALA A 133 6.84 13.09 -4.70
CA ALA A 133 5.97 14.26 -4.74
C ALA A 133 5.41 14.55 -6.14
N GLU A 134 6.08 14.09 -7.18
CA GLU A 134 5.63 14.25 -8.57
C GLU A 134 4.78 13.09 -9.07
N GLY A 135 4.54 12.08 -8.22
CA GLY A 135 3.73 10.93 -8.57
C GLY A 135 4.46 9.83 -9.31
N ILE A 136 5.77 9.74 -9.13
CA ILE A 136 6.60 8.72 -9.78
C ILE A 136 6.95 7.64 -8.78
N VAL A 137 6.83 6.37 -9.19
CA VAL A 137 7.22 5.22 -8.36
C VAL A 137 8.74 5.25 -8.15
N ARG A 138 9.17 5.30 -6.88
CA ARG A 138 10.59 5.35 -6.55
C ARG A 138 11.09 4.09 -5.88
N TRP A 139 10.19 3.29 -5.33
CA TRP A 139 10.53 2.03 -4.68
C TRP A 139 9.31 1.15 -4.62
N SER A 140 9.51 -0.14 -4.72
CA SER A 140 8.44 -1.11 -4.55
C SER A 140 8.99 -2.41 -3.96
N HIS A 141 8.10 -3.17 -3.34
CA HIS A 141 8.44 -4.46 -2.78
C HIS A 141 7.20 -5.34 -2.74
N VAL A 142 7.32 -6.57 -3.21
CA VAL A 142 6.25 -7.56 -3.09
C VAL A 142 6.73 -8.64 -2.14
N SER A 143 6.04 -8.78 -1.02
CA SER A 143 6.35 -9.76 0.01
C SER A 143 5.52 -11.02 -0.19
N PRO A 144 5.99 -12.21 0.21
CA PRO A 144 5.10 -13.35 0.32
C PRO A 144 3.89 -12.99 1.20
N VAL A 145 2.70 -13.51 0.84
CA VAL A 145 1.47 -13.09 1.54
C VAL A 145 1.49 -13.41 3.03
N GLY A 146 2.25 -14.42 3.44
CA GLY A 146 2.39 -14.80 4.84
C GLY A 146 3.49 -14.10 5.61
N VAL A 147 4.18 -13.13 4.99
CA VAL A 147 5.33 -12.45 5.60
C VAL A 147 5.07 -10.97 5.72
N ASN A 148 5.15 -10.45 6.95
CA ASN A 148 5.09 -9.01 7.20
C ASN A 148 6.41 -8.37 6.72
N PRO A 149 6.37 -7.47 5.71
CA PRO A 149 7.59 -6.88 5.16
C PRO A 149 8.26 -5.87 6.07
N GLY A 150 7.62 -5.46 7.16
CA GLY A 150 8.15 -4.44 8.03
C GLY A 150 8.14 -3.04 7.43
N ALA A 151 8.82 -2.11 8.08
CA ALA A 151 8.85 -0.71 7.67
C ALA A 151 10.23 -0.21 7.23
N ASP A 152 11.28 -1.00 7.41
CA ASP A 152 12.65 -0.55 7.14
C ASP A 152 12.88 -0.17 5.68
N GLY A 153 12.35 -0.96 4.75
CA GLY A 153 12.48 -0.66 3.33
C GLY A 153 11.78 0.64 2.95
N ILE A 154 10.61 0.88 3.53
CA ILE A 154 9.87 2.12 3.33
C ILE A 154 10.68 3.32 3.82
N LEU A 155 11.20 3.23 5.05
CA LEU A 155 11.97 4.32 5.65
C LEU A 155 13.22 4.62 4.85
N SER A 156 13.94 3.58 4.40
CA SER A 156 15.10 3.77 3.54
C SER A 156 14.74 4.45 2.23
N ALA A 157 13.63 4.06 1.62
CA ALA A 157 13.17 4.69 0.38
C ALA A 157 12.85 6.17 0.59
N LEU A 158 12.19 6.50 1.70
CA LEU A 158 11.87 7.89 2.03
C LEU A 158 13.13 8.73 2.27
N GLU A 159 14.13 8.16 2.96
CA GLU A 159 15.42 8.82 3.15
C GLU A 159 16.10 9.12 1.82
N ASN A 160 16.05 8.16 0.88
CA ASN A 160 16.66 8.34 -0.43
C ASN A 160 15.97 9.44 -1.23
N LEU A 161 14.65 9.59 -1.11
CA LEU A 161 13.92 10.68 -1.74
C LEU A 161 14.41 12.03 -1.21
N GLY A 162 14.64 12.13 0.10
CA GLY A 162 15.14 13.33 0.72
C GLY A 162 16.52 13.72 0.20
N LYS A 163 17.40 12.73 0.00
CA LYS A 163 18.74 12.97 -0.54
C LYS A 163 18.68 13.42 -2.00
N GLU A 164 17.80 12.80 -2.80
CA GLU A 164 17.63 13.20 -4.21
C GLU A 164 17.04 14.59 -4.31
N GLY A 165 16.08 14.92 -3.45
CA GLY A 165 15.45 16.22 -3.43
C GLY A 165 16.38 17.33 -2.96
N ALA A 166 17.47 17.02 -2.29
CA ALA A 166 18.44 17.99 -1.80
C ALA A 166 19.50 18.36 -2.84
N SER A 167 19.51 17.67 -3.97
CA SER A 167 20.52 17.91 -5.00
C SER A 167 20.15 18.99 -6.01
#